data_6c948eb2e43ed6f36684df4bf526f684
#
_entry.id   6c948eb2e43ed6f36684df4bf526f684
#
_cell.length_a   1.000
_cell.length_b   1.000
_cell.length_c   1.000
_cell.angle_alpha   90.00
_cell.angle_beta   90.00
_cell.angle_gamma   90.00
#
_symmetry.space_group_name_H-M   'P 1'
#
loop_
_entity.id
_entity.type
_entity.pdbx_description
1 polymer ?
#
loop_
_entity_poly.entity_id
_entity_poly.type
_entity_poly.pdbx_seq_one_letter_code
_entity_poly.pdbx_strand_id
1 'polypeptide(L)'
;PKGWLDKRFKSAMQQEAVDRVIPTFMESALENHSLKPVTVPVIKQIDFDRKSPLSATLHFEIGPKLPELDYGKILLTRKEVEEVKSAEIDDEMELLMQGEEYLEPKSGNDIKVENDDWVLIDYSGTIEGKEFTGSIAKELQFKIGGTEYKEFHTALIAMGSGEEKEAVIELSERFDENEGKKADFKIKLTEISTAKRPEMDEGFFKKFGVANEKELKEKIAENIGSRKKSELQSEYRMQVGSQLTGLYDDFVLPEELIKLGKERVDTELEEASAKKEITEAEIEKKRQEGYENARMDLRMKFILD
;
A
#
# COMPACT_ATOMS: atom_id res chain seq x y z
N PRO A 1 -9.09 0.89 -58.98
CA PRO A 1 -10.49 1.19 -59.19
C PRO A 1 -11.21 1.39 -57.86
N LYS A 2 -11.92 2.52 -57.74
CA LYS A 2 -12.63 2.93 -56.50
C LYS A 2 -13.52 1.82 -55.89
N GLY A 3 -14.20 1.05 -56.74
CA GLY A 3 -15.14 0.02 -56.29
C GLY A 3 -14.50 -1.21 -55.61
N TRP A 4 -13.22 -1.49 -55.83
CA TRP A 4 -12.51 -2.57 -55.15
C TRP A 4 -12.02 -2.13 -53.78
N LEU A 5 -11.55 -0.91 -53.64
CA LEU A 5 -11.19 -0.30 -52.33
C LEU A 5 -12.42 -0.15 -51.45
N ASP A 6 -13.55 0.30 -52.01
CA ASP A 6 -14.82 0.43 -51.26
C ASP A 6 -15.30 -0.92 -50.71
N LYS A 7 -15.14 -2.03 -51.44
CA LYS A 7 -15.55 -3.36 -50.93
C LYS A 7 -14.62 -3.90 -49.84
N ARG A 8 -13.33 -3.59 -49.89
CA ARG A 8 -12.33 -4.19 -48.98
C ARG A 8 -12.09 -3.39 -47.73
N PHE A 9 -12.27 -2.08 -47.80
CA PHE A 9 -11.98 -1.17 -46.69
C PHE A 9 -13.19 -0.39 -46.18
N LYS A 10 -14.40 -0.71 -46.66
CA LYS A 10 -15.63 0.02 -46.31
C LYS A 10 -15.85 0.10 -44.80
N SER A 11 -15.73 -1.02 -44.10
CA SER A 11 -15.92 -1.06 -42.67
C SER A 11 -14.82 -0.30 -41.89
N ALA A 12 -13.57 -0.44 -42.30
CA ALA A 12 -12.45 0.27 -41.66
C ALA A 12 -12.55 1.80 -41.88
N MET A 13 -12.91 2.24 -43.09
CA MET A 13 -13.12 3.66 -43.37
C MET A 13 -14.34 4.23 -42.65
N GLN A 14 -15.39 3.42 -42.48
CA GLN A 14 -16.55 3.81 -41.69
C GLN A 14 -16.19 3.95 -40.23
N GLN A 15 -15.44 2.98 -39.67
CA GLN A 15 -14.98 3.02 -38.30
C GLN A 15 -14.09 4.25 -38.02
N GLU A 16 -13.12 4.51 -38.88
CA GLU A 16 -12.24 5.67 -38.73
C GLU A 16 -13.00 7.02 -38.82
N ALA A 17 -14.01 7.10 -39.73
CA ALA A 17 -14.85 8.28 -39.82
C ALA A 17 -15.70 8.48 -38.55
N VAL A 18 -16.24 7.41 -38.02
CA VAL A 18 -17.01 7.40 -36.78
C VAL A 18 -16.12 7.82 -35.61
N ASP A 19 -14.94 7.23 -35.46
CA ASP A 19 -14.00 7.50 -34.38
C ASP A 19 -13.51 8.96 -34.37
N ARG A 20 -13.46 9.61 -35.55
CA ARG A 20 -13.10 11.03 -35.66
C ARG A 20 -14.27 11.98 -35.39
N VAL A 21 -15.46 11.62 -35.81
CA VAL A 21 -16.62 12.52 -35.86
C VAL A 21 -17.43 12.45 -34.56
N ILE A 22 -17.62 11.25 -33.99
CA ILE A 22 -18.46 11.08 -32.78
C ILE A 22 -17.95 11.90 -31.59
N PRO A 23 -16.66 11.95 -31.25
CA PRO A 23 -16.21 12.73 -30.09
C PRO A 23 -16.58 14.21 -30.19
N THR A 24 -16.43 14.82 -31.38
CA THR A 24 -16.77 16.24 -31.61
C THR A 24 -18.26 16.50 -31.48
N PHE A 25 -19.10 15.62 -32.06
CA PHE A 25 -20.55 15.76 -31.94
C PHE A 25 -21.05 15.47 -30.52
N MET A 26 -20.44 14.52 -29.84
CA MET A 26 -20.73 14.21 -28.43
C MET A 26 -20.45 15.44 -27.55
N GLU A 27 -19.27 16.04 -27.68
CA GLU A 27 -18.89 17.24 -26.92
C GLU A 27 -19.90 18.38 -27.18
N SER A 28 -20.22 18.66 -28.43
CA SER A 28 -21.22 19.68 -28.78
C SER A 28 -22.61 19.36 -28.25
N ALA A 29 -23.03 18.09 -28.26
CA ALA A 29 -24.32 17.69 -27.73
C ALA A 29 -24.38 17.84 -26.20
N LEU A 30 -23.32 17.47 -25.50
CA LEU A 30 -23.23 17.62 -24.04
C LEU A 30 -23.26 19.11 -23.63
N GLU A 31 -22.53 19.96 -24.34
CA GLU A 31 -22.55 21.41 -24.11
C GLU A 31 -23.92 22.02 -24.37
N ASN A 32 -24.55 21.70 -25.53
CA ASN A 32 -25.85 22.24 -25.90
C ASN A 32 -26.97 21.86 -24.91
N HIS A 33 -26.85 20.71 -24.27
CA HIS A 33 -27.81 20.24 -23.28
C HIS A 33 -27.36 20.46 -21.84
N SER A 34 -26.20 21.11 -21.63
CA SER A 34 -25.62 21.34 -20.28
C SER A 34 -25.53 20.06 -19.45
N LEU A 35 -25.19 18.93 -20.10
CA LEU A 35 -25.04 17.64 -19.46
C LEU A 35 -23.56 17.42 -19.07
N LYS A 36 -23.34 16.98 -17.84
CA LYS A 36 -22.03 16.61 -17.32
C LYS A 36 -21.99 15.11 -17.02
N PRO A 37 -21.42 14.29 -17.92
CA PRO A 37 -21.28 12.87 -17.68
C PRO A 37 -20.36 12.62 -16.48
N VAL A 38 -20.74 11.66 -15.62
CA VAL A 38 -19.91 11.15 -14.52
C VAL A 38 -19.32 9.77 -14.83
N THR A 39 -19.79 9.17 -15.93
CA THR A 39 -19.23 7.95 -16.51
C THR A 39 -18.76 8.19 -17.92
N VAL A 40 -17.85 7.34 -18.41
CA VAL A 40 -17.41 7.39 -19.81
C VAL A 40 -18.60 7.05 -20.71
N PRO A 41 -18.98 7.94 -21.67
CA PRO A 41 -20.07 7.65 -22.59
C PRO A 41 -19.80 6.41 -23.43
N VAL A 42 -20.75 5.48 -23.47
CA VAL A 42 -20.68 4.25 -24.25
C VAL A 42 -21.58 4.39 -25.47
N ILE A 43 -21.05 4.11 -26.66
CA ILE A 43 -21.81 4.09 -27.89
C ILE A 43 -22.60 2.78 -27.94
N LYS A 44 -23.95 2.87 -27.89
CA LYS A 44 -24.84 1.70 -27.97
C LYS A 44 -25.21 1.34 -29.39
N GLN A 45 -25.39 2.34 -30.26
CA GLN A 45 -25.78 2.15 -31.62
C GLN A 45 -25.20 3.25 -32.50
N ILE A 46 -24.78 2.86 -33.70
CA ILE A 46 -24.35 3.77 -34.76
C ILE A 46 -25.07 3.39 -36.03
N ASP A 47 -25.81 4.33 -36.59
CA ASP A 47 -26.41 4.20 -37.90
C ASP A 47 -25.66 5.11 -38.87
N PHE A 48 -24.89 4.49 -39.74
CA PHE A 48 -24.13 5.19 -40.78
C PHE A 48 -24.38 4.58 -42.16
N ASP A 49 -25.07 5.33 -42.97
CA ASP A 49 -25.18 5.08 -44.41
C ASP A 49 -24.80 6.35 -45.18
N ARG A 50 -24.08 6.19 -46.29
CA ARG A 50 -23.65 7.33 -47.14
C ARG A 50 -24.81 8.18 -47.65
N LYS A 51 -26.05 7.70 -47.57
CA LYS A 51 -27.27 8.36 -48.06
C LYS A 51 -28.08 9.04 -46.96
N SER A 52 -27.77 8.80 -45.70
CA SER A 52 -28.44 9.36 -44.55
C SER A 52 -27.45 10.03 -43.59
N PRO A 53 -27.90 10.98 -42.79
CA PRO A 53 -27.05 11.55 -41.74
C PRO A 53 -26.54 10.48 -40.77
N LEU A 54 -25.32 10.65 -40.22
CA LEU A 54 -24.79 9.83 -39.16
C LEU A 54 -25.69 10.01 -37.91
N SER A 55 -26.16 8.92 -37.36
CA SER A 55 -26.86 8.89 -36.06
C SER A 55 -26.11 7.97 -35.09
N ALA A 56 -25.92 8.43 -33.87
CA ALA A 56 -25.31 7.62 -32.81
C ALA A 56 -26.13 7.76 -31.52
N THR A 57 -26.34 6.64 -30.86
CA THR A 57 -26.97 6.60 -29.52
C THR A 57 -25.88 6.38 -28.49
N LEU A 58 -25.75 7.36 -27.61
CA LEU A 58 -24.80 7.35 -26.50
C LEU A 58 -25.53 7.06 -25.20
N HIS A 59 -24.92 6.23 -24.37
CA HIS A 59 -25.37 5.96 -23.01
C HIS A 59 -24.30 6.40 -22.02
N PHE A 60 -24.68 7.20 -21.06
CA PHE A 60 -23.83 7.66 -19.95
C PHE A 60 -24.71 8.04 -18.77
N GLU A 61 -24.13 8.10 -17.61
CA GLU A 61 -24.79 8.59 -16.42
C GLU A 61 -24.38 10.03 -16.12
N ILE A 62 -25.32 10.79 -15.62
CA ILE A 62 -25.10 12.17 -15.14
C ILE A 62 -25.06 12.19 -13.62
N GLY A 63 -24.39 13.19 -13.06
CA GLY A 63 -24.35 13.41 -11.62
C GLY A 63 -25.75 13.54 -11.01
N PRO A 64 -25.94 13.10 -9.77
CA PRO A 64 -27.22 13.24 -9.08
C PRO A 64 -27.56 14.72 -8.87
N LYS A 65 -28.87 15.02 -8.81
CA LYS A 65 -29.31 16.34 -8.31
C LYS A 65 -29.22 16.32 -6.81
N LEU A 66 -28.33 17.14 -6.28
CA LEU A 66 -28.17 17.27 -4.84
C LEU A 66 -29.25 18.18 -4.26
N PRO A 67 -29.72 17.90 -3.04
CA PRO A 67 -30.55 18.83 -2.29
C PRO A 67 -29.73 20.08 -1.90
N GLU A 68 -30.41 21.17 -1.56
CA GLU A 68 -29.75 22.37 -1.04
C GLU A 68 -29.12 22.06 0.33
N LEU A 69 -27.81 22.27 0.44
CA LEU A 69 -27.04 21.93 1.64
C LEU A 69 -27.21 23.03 2.70
N ASP A 70 -27.69 22.65 3.86
CA ASP A 70 -27.76 23.52 5.04
C ASP A 70 -26.59 23.23 6.00
N TYR A 71 -25.50 23.93 5.85
CA TYR A 71 -24.31 23.77 6.68
C TYR A 71 -24.53 24.14 8.16
N GLY A 72 -25.60 24.90 8.47
CA GLY A 72 -25.96 25.21 9.85
C GLY A 72 -26.38 24.01 10.69
N LYS A 73 -26.68 22.88 10.06
CA LYS A 73 -27.03 21.64 10.74
C LYS A 73 -25.82 20.78 11.10
N ILE A 74 -24.62 21.17 10.65
CA ILE A 74 -23.38 20.43 10.94
C ILE A 74 -22.86 20.87 12.29
N LEU A 75 -22.68 19.94 13.21
CA LEU A 75 -22.14 20.18 14.53
C LEU A 75 -20.76 19.56 14.65
N LEU A 76 -19.74 20.42 14.79
CA LEU A 76 -18.38 19.99 15.00
C LEU A 76 -18.03 19.98 16.49
N THR A 77 -17.48 18.86 16.95
CA THR A 77 -16.86 18.83 18.28
C THR A 77 -15.47 19.45 18.17
N ARG A 78 -15.36 20.71 18.65
CA ARG A 78 -14.08 21.41 18.64
C ARG A 78 -13.09 20.73 19.58
N LYS A 79 -11.93 20.40 19.05
CA LYS A 79 -10.74 19.96 19.79
C LYS A 79 -9.62 20.95 19.53
N GLU A 80 -8.78 21.15 20.55
CA GLU A 80 -7.53 21.90 20.36
C GLU A 80 -6.43 20.94 19.93
N VAL A 81 -5.47 21.45 19.13
CA VAL A 81 -4.27 20.66 18.81
C VAL A 81 -3.49 20.44 20.10
N GLU A 82 -3.25 19.21 20.46
CA GLU A 82 -2.45 18.89 21.63
C GLU A 82 -1.03 19.43 21.47
N GLU A 83 -0.51 20.05 22.53
CA GLU A 83 0.88 20.49 22.57
C GLU A 83 1.82 19.30 22.42
N VAL A 84 2.94 19.53 21.74
CA VAL A 84 4.00 18.51 21.59
C VAL A 84 4.73 18.38 22.93
N LYS A 85 4.73 17.18 23.49
CA LYS A 85 5.39 16.89 24.75
C LYS A 85 6.87 16.52 24.51
N SER A 86 7.73 16.84 25.45
CA SER A 86 9.14 16.48 25.41
C SER A 86 9.35 14.96 25.22
N ALA A 87 8.54 14.15 25.86
CA ALA A 87 8.61 12.68 25.72
C ALA A 87 8.40 12.23 24.27
N GLU A 88 7.47 12.85 23.53
CA GLU A 88 7.24 12.50 22.12
C GLU A 88 8.44 12.87 21.22
N ILE A 89 9.15 13.94 21.58
CA ILE A 89 10.38 14.35 20.87
C ILE A 89 11.50 13.36 21.17
N ASP A 90 11.63 12.95 22.43
CA ASP A 90 12.66 12.00 22.86
C ASP A 90 12.40 10.60 22.26
N ASP A 91 11.14 10.16 22.21
CA ASP A 91 10.74 8.90 21.55
C ASP A 91 11.06 8.92 20.05
N GLU A 92 10.74 10.01 19.34
CA GLU A 92 11.03 10.14 17.91
C GLU A 92 12.55 10.24 17.64
N MET A 93 13.30 10.88 18.55
CA MET A 93 14.76 10.90 18.49
C MET A 93 15.33 9.50 18.66
N GLU A 94 14.80 8.72 19.60
CA GLU A 94 15.23 7.32 19.82
C GLU A 94 14.96 6.47 18.58
N LEU A 95 13.79 6.62 17.95
CA LEU A 95 13.46 5.94 16.68
C LEU A 95 14.41 6.33 15.55
N LEU A 96 14.77 7.62 15.44
CA LEU A 96 15.77 8.08 14.47
C LEU A 96 17.13 7.45 14.72
N MET A 97 17.59 7.40 15.98
CA MET A 97 18.86 6.77 16.35
C MET A 97 18.85 5.27 16.03
N GLN A 98 17.75 4.57 16.27
CA GLN A 98 17.60 3.16 15.91
C GLN A 98 17.61 2.94 14.40
N GLY A 99 16.95 3.82 13.64
CA GLY A 99 16.93 3.75 12.17
C GLY A 99 18.28 4.01 11.51
N GLU A 100 19.19 4.70 12.21
CA GLU A 100 20.55 4.99 11.75
C GLU A 100 21.60 4.06 12.35
N GLU A 101 21.20 3.02 13.09
CA GLU A 101 22.12 1.99 13.59
C GLU A 101 22.85 1.32 12.41
N TYR A 102 24.14 1.09 12.59
CA TYR A 102 24.95 0.38 11.60
C TYR A 102 25.63 -0.84 12.24
N LEU A 103 25.93 -1.82 11.41
CA LEU A 103 26.62 -3.02 11.85
C LEU A 103 28.12 -2.81 11.78
N GLU A 104 28.79 -3.01 12.89
CA GLU A 104 30.25 -3.01 12.97
C GLU A 104 30.75 -4.44 13.21
N PRO A 105 31.61 -4.98 12.30
CA PRO A 105 32.20 -6.29 12.51
C PRO A 105 33.01 -6.35 13.81
N LYS A 106 32.75 -7.35 14.63
CA LYS A 106 33.57 -7.61 15.82
C LYS A 106 34.94 -8.10 15.38
N SER A 107 36.00 -7.43 15.81
CA SER A 107 37.40 -7.74 15.48
C SER A 107 38.17 -8.17 16.70
N GLY A 108 38.89 -9.29 16.66
CA GLY A 108 39.71 -9.81 17.75
C GLY A 108 39.92 -11.33 17.66
N ASN A 109 40.81 -11.84 18.49
CA ASN A 109 41.02 -13.27 18.65
C ASN A 109 39.96 -13.84 19.62
N ASP A 110 39.39 -14.99 19.32
CA ASP A 110 38.39 -15.70 20.15
C ASP A 110 37.01 -15.01 20.30
N ILE A 111 36.60 -14.21 19.32
CA ILE A 111 35.24 -13.65 19.31
C ILE A 111 34.24 -14.76 19.04
N LYS A 112 33.22 -14.84 19.90
CA LYS A 112 32.13 -15.78 19.82
C LYS A 112 30.81 -15.06 19.73
N VAL A 113 29.83 -15.71 19.10
CA VAL A 113 28.45 -15.21 19.00
C VAL A 113 27.82 -15.14 20.38
N GLU A 114 27.30 -13.99 20.69
CA GLU A 114 26.51 -13.69 21.89
C GLU A 114 25.08 -13.29 21.53
N ASN A 115 24.23 -13.18 22.55
CA ASN A 115 22.90 -12.61 22.35
C ASN A 115 23.01 -11.16 21.84
N ASP A 116 22.05 -10.75 21.01
CA ASP A 116 21.97 -9.45 20.36
C ASP A 116 23.02 -9.18 19.26
N ASP A 117 23.91 -10.13 18.99
CA ASP A 117 24.81 -10.03 17.84
C ASP A 117 24.08 -10.24 16.52
N TRP A 118 24.59 -9.61 15.49
CA TRP A 118 24.24 -9.88 14.11
C TRP A 118 25.23 -10.89 13.53
N VAL A 119 24.72 -11.88 12.86
CA VAL A 119 25.52 -12.94 12.25
C VAL A 119 25.30 -12.96 10.75
N LEU A 120 26.35 -13.23 10.00
CA LEU A 120 26.33 -13.53 8.58
C LEU A 120 26.70 -14.99 8.40
N ILE A 121 25.78 -15.79 7.89
CA ILE A 121 25.96 -17.23 7.74
C ILE A 121 25.70 -17.73 6.33
N ASP A 122 26.38 -18.81 5.98
CA ASP A 122 25.97 -19.69 4.90
C ASP A 122 25.45 -20.99 5.50
N TYR A 123 24.38 -21.54 4.98
CA TYR A 123 23.95 -22.87 5.40
C TYR A 123 23.47 -23.76 4.24
N SER A 124 23.60 -25.07 4.46
CA SER A 124 22.97 -26.08 3.63
C SER A 124 22.35 -27.15 4.52
N GLY A 125 21.11 -27.53 4.25
CA GLY A 125 20.36 -28.47 5.04
C GLY A 125 19.82 -29.66 4.22
N THR A 126 19.62 -30.80 4.87
CA THR A 126 18.97 -31.96 4.26
C THR A 126 18.01 -32.64 5.26
N ILE A 127 16.93 -33.16 4.75
CA ILE A 127 16.05 -34.06 5.49
C ILE A 127 16.26 -35.47 4.90
N GLU A 128 16.72 -36.42 5.74
CA GLU A 128 17.04 -37.80 5.29
C GLU A 128 17.98 -37.84 4.06
N GLY A 129 18.93 -36.86 3.99
CA GLY A 129 19.89 -36.75 2.91
C GLY A 129 19.38 -36.09 1.62
N LYS A 130 18.15 -35.56 1.61
CA LYS A 130 17.55 -34.83 0.46
C LYS A 130 17.41 -33.36 0.75
N GLU A 131 17.74 -32.54 -0.25
CA GLU A 131 17.47 -31.10 -0.21
C GLU A 131 15.98 -30.80 -0.24
N PHE A 132 15.57 -29.67 0.36
CA PHE A 132 14.20 -29.20 0.40
C PHE A 132 14.15 -27.68 0.13
N THR A 133 12.96 -27.16 -0.10
CA THR A 133 12.79 -25.71 -0.35
C THR A 133 13.26 -24.89 0.84
N GLY A 134 14.18 -23.93 0.62
CA GLY A 134 14.78 -23.13 1.68
C GLY A 134 15.94 -23.84 2.42
N SER A 135 16.38 -25.03 1.99
CA SER A 135 17.48 -25.77 2.63
C SER A 135 18.85 -25.14 2.44
N ILE A 136 19.02 -24.20 1.52
CA ILE A 136 20.31 -23.55 1.21
C ILE A 136 20.12 -22.05 1.23
N ALA A 137 21.00 -21.36 1.96
CA ALA A 137 21.15 -19.90 1.86
C ALA A 137 22.62 -19.51 1.93
N LYS A 138 22.95 -18.40 1.31
CA LYS A 138 24.28 -17.76 1.36
C LYS A 138 24.10 -16.33 1.79
N GLU A 139 25.10 -15.85 2.52
CA GLU A 139 25.17 -14.47 3.02
C GLU A 139 23.89 -14.05 3.76
N LEU A 140 23.31 -15.00 4.50
CA LEU A 140 22.13 -14.74 5.31
C LEU A 140 22.50 -13.98 6.57
N GLN A 141 21.94 -12.77 6.72
CA GLN A 141 22.19 -11.91 7.87
C GLN A 141 20.95 -11.79 8.75
N PHE A 142 21.10 -12.02 10.05
CA PHE A 142 20.02 -11.84 11.02
C PHE A 142 20.59 -11.62 12.43
N LYS A 143 19.72 -11.18 13.34
CA LYS A 143 20.05 -10.89 14.74
C LYS A 143 19.79 -12.09 15.64
N ILE A 144 20.76 -12.48 16.45
CA ILE A 144 20.60 -13.50 17.49
C ILE A 144 19.72 -12.96 18.61
N GLY A 145 18.74 -13.75 19.04
CA GLY A 145 17.71 -13.33 20.03
C GLY A 145 16.54 -12.56 19.41
N GLY A 146 16.59 -12.26 18.10
CA GLY A 146 15.49 -11.67 17.36
C GLY A 146 14.35 -12.64 17.08
N THR A 147 13.37 -12.20 16.29
CA THR A 147 12.22 -13.02 15.87
C THR A 147 12.50 -13.87 14.66
N GLU A 148 13.50 -13.52 13.87
CA GLU A 148 13.87 -14.19 12.63
C GLU A 148 14.84 -15.36 12.89
N TYR A 149 14.71 -16.45 12.13
CA TYR A 149 15.61 -17.61 12.15
C TYR A 149 15.93 -18.19 13.53
N LYS A 150 14.92 -18.18 14.43
CA LYS A 150 15.04 -18.64 15.82
C LYS A 150 15.61 -20.04 15.97
N GLU A 151 15.31 -20.90 15.00
CA GLU A 151 15.80 -22.27 14.92
C GLU A 151 17.30 -22.39 14.85
N PHE A 152 18.01 -21.38 14.30
CA PHE A 152 19.48 -21.37 14.21
C PHE A 152 20.16 -20.76 15.44
N HIS A 153 19.46 -19.98 16.27
CA HIS A 153 20.09 -19.23 17.36
C HIS A 153 20.90 -20.10 18.29
N THR A 154 20.32 -21.21 18.77
CA THR A 154 21.01 -22.12 19.71
C THR A 154 22.25 -22.78 19.09
N ALA A 155 22.21 -23.06 17.80
CA ALA A 155 23.32 -23.67 17.08
C ALA A 155 24.48 -22.68 16.90
N LEU A 156 24.18 -21.38 16.75
CA LEU A 156 25.14 -20.32 16.47
C LEU A 156 25.80 -19.72 17.72
N ILE A 157 25.10 -19.72 18.86
CA ILE A 157 25.68 -19.23 20.12
C ILE A 157 26.99 -19.94 20.42
N ALA A 158 27.98 -19.18 20.81
CA ALA A 158 29.36 -19.58 21.09
C ALA A 158 30.19 -20.06 19.88
N MET A 159 29.68 -19.97 18.64
CA MET A 159 30.49 -20.16 17.43
C MET A 159 31.41 -18.96 17.21
N GLY A 160 32.60 -19.22 16.66
CA GLY A 160 33.54 -18.22 16.25
C GLY A 160 33.43 -17.85 14.76
N SER A 161 33.89 -16.65 14.38
CA SER A 161 33.90 -16.25 12.97
C SER A 161 34.79 -17.19 12.14
N GLY A 162 34.31 -17.63 10.98
CA GLY A 162 34.96 -18.62 10.11
C GLY A 162 34.71 -20.07 10.52
N GLU A 163 34.04 -20.34 11.63
CA GLU A 163 33.74 -21.70 12.13
C GLU A 163 32.61 -22.35 11.34
N GLU A 164 32.75 -23.66 11.11
CA GLU A 164 31.72 -24.49 10.52
C GLU A 164 31.16 -25.45 11.59
N LYS A 165 29.85 -25.64 11.61
CA LYS A 165 29.18 -26.54 12.55
C LYS A 165 28.06 -27.31 11.87
N GLU A 166 27.98 -28.58 12.21
CA GLU A 166 26.81 -29.39 11.85
C GLU A 166 25.85 -29.45 13.03
N ALA A 167 24.57 -29.22 12.75
CA ALA A 167 23.53 -29.21 13.76
C ALA A 167 22.22 -29.79 13.23
N VAL A 168 21.57 -30.56 14.06
CA VAL A 168 20.20 -31.04 13.79
C VAL A 168 19.23 -30.00 14.31
N ILE A 169 18.45 -29.41 13.42
CA ILE A 169 17.55 -28.28 13.72
C ILE A 169 16.13 -28.71 13.39
N GLU A 170 15.20 -28.40 14.30
CA GLU A 170 13.78 -28.54 14.07
C GLU A 170 13.28 -27.32 13.28
N LEU A 171 12.62 -27.59 12.16
CA LEU A 171 12.22 -26.57 11.20
C LEU A 171 11.00 -25.80 11.72
N SER A 172 11.06 -24.47 11.65
CA SER A 172 9.97 -23.58 12.00
C SER A 172 8.93 -23.48 10.89
N GLU A 173 7.82 -22.77 11.14
CA GLU A 173 6.75 -22.44 10.19
C GLU A 173 7.23 -21.85 8.87
N ARG A 174 8.41 -21.24 8.85
CA ARG A 174 9.06 -20.68 7.67
C ARG A 174 9.32 -21.71 6.56
N PHE A 175 9.46 -22.96 6.91
CA PHE A 175 9.75 -24.07 5.99
C PHE A 175 8.48 -24.81 5.52
N ASP A 176 7.30 -24.19 5.68
CA ASP A 176 6.00 -24.63 5.17
C ASP A 176 5.75 -26.15 5.44
N GLU A 177 5.69 -26.96 4.38
CA GLU A 177 5.41 -28.40 4.43
C GLU A 177 6.40 -29.22 5.27
N ASN A 178 7.53 -28.64 5.65
CA ASN A 178 8.56 -29.27 6.44
C ASN A 178 8.59 -28.81 7.91
N GLU A 179 7.63 -27.97 8.32
CA GLU A 179 7.49 -27.54 9.71
C GLU A 179 7.49 -28.72 10.69
N GLY A 180 8.23 -28.59 11.78
CA GLY A 180 8.36 -29.60 12.83
C GLY A 180 9.23 -30.80 12.49
N LYS A 181 9.72 -30.92 11.25
CA LYS A 181 10.69 -31.97 10.89
C LYS A 181 12.08 -31.57 11.34
N LYS A 182 12.91 -32.57 11.62
CA LYS A 182 14.33 -32.39 11.92
C LYS A 182 15.13 -32.45 10.64
N ALA A 183 16.02 -31.49 10.45
CA ALA A 183 16.93 -31.44 9.31
C ALA A 183 18.37 -31.32 9.79
N ASP A 184 19.27 -31.95 9.07
CA ASP A 184 20.71 -31.88 9.30
C ASP A 184 21.24 -30.66 8.52
N PHE A 185 21.73 -29.63 9.24
CA PHE A 185 22.29 -28.43 8.67
C PHE A 185 23.79 -28.39 8.84
N LYS A 186 24.49 -28.03 7.77
CA LYS A 186 25.87 -27.55 7.82
C LYS A 186 25.85 -26.04 7.74
N ILE A 187 26.29 -25.37 8.80
CA ILE A 187 26.27 -23.93 8.96
C ILE A 187 27.71 -23.43 9.01
N LYS A 188 28.00 -22.41 8.21
CA LYS A 188 29.26 -21.67 8.23
C LYS A 188 29.00 -20.25 8.70
N LEU A 189 29.61 -19.86 9.80
CA LEU A 189 29.55 -18.51 10.31
C LEU A 189 30.64 -17.67 9.64
N THR A 190 30.26 -16.67 8.86
CA THR A 190 31.18 -15.83 8.10
C THR A 190 31.62 -14.61 8.90
N GLU A 191 30.65 -13.92 9.52
CA GLU A 191 30.90 -12.67 10.25
C GLU A 191 30.01 -12.56 11.48
N ILE A 192 30.58 -11.93 12.52
CA ILE A 192 29.84 -11.52 13.72
C ILE A 192 29.93 -10.00 13.79
N SER A 193 28.81 -9.31 13.83
CA SER A 193 28.72 -7.86 13.93
C SER A 193 27.87 -7.45 15.13
N THR A 194 28.12 -6.27 15.65
CA THR A 194 27.28 -5.65 16.66
C THR A 194 26.61 -4.41 16.08
N ALA A 195 25.33 -4.21 16.41
CA ALA A 195 24.67 -2.97 16.06
C ALA A 195 25.25 -1.83 16.90
N LYS A 196 25.71 -0.79 16.25
CA LYS A 196 26.16 0.44 16.89
C LYS A 196 25.26 1.60 16.54
N ARG A 197 24.96 2.39 17.54
CA ARG A 197 24.31 3.66 17.32
C ARG A 197 25.27 4.67 16.76
N PRO A 198 24.83 5.52 15.83
CA PRO A 198 25.64 6.60 15.31
C PRO A 198 26.00 7.58 16.43
N GLU A 199 27.16 8.16 16.36
CA GLU A 199 27.48 9.32 17.19
C GLU A 199 26.72 10.54 16.66
N MET A 200 26.16 11.35 17.56
CA MET A 200 25.50 12.63 17.22
C MET A 200 26.53 13.70 16.89
N ASP A 201 27.27 13.46 15.80
CA ASP A 201 28.29 14.35 15.29
C ASP A 201 27.75 15.29 14.18
N GLU A 202 28.62 16.14 13.66
CA GLU A 202 28.29 17.06 12.56
C GLU A 202 27.81 16.32 11.29
N GLY A 203 28.35 15.11 11.03
CA GLY A 203 27.96 14.25 9.91
C GLY A 203 26.53 13.74 10.06
N PHE A 204 26.19 13.30 11.27
CA PHE A 204 24.84 12.86 11.61
C PHE A 204 23.82 13.98 11.43
N PHE A 205 24.06 15.16 12.00
CA PHE A 205 23.12 16.27 11.88
C PHE A 205 22.96 16.76 10.44
N LYS A 206 24.00 16.74 9.64
CA LYS A 206 23.93 17.09 8.20
C LYS A 206 23.00 16.19 7.40
N LYS A 207 22.88 14.91 7.74
CA LYS A 207 21.94 13.99 7.08
C LYS A 207 20.48 14.49 7.22
N PHE A 208 20.14 15.08 8.35
CA PHE A 208 18.82 15.63 8.63
C PHE A 208 18.68 17.12 8.24
N GLY A 209 19.75 17.72 7.68
CA GLY A 209 19.74 19.12 7.24
C GLY A 209 19.65 20.11 8.40
N VAL A 210 20.28 19.79 9.53
CA VAL A 210 20.37 20.61 10.74
C VAL A 210 21.83 20.73 11.19
N ALA A 211 22.15 21.69 12.07
CA ALA A 211 23.52 21.91 12.52
C ALA A 211 23.85 21.22 13.86
N ASN A 212 22.86 20.93 14.69
CA ASN A 212 23.04 20.40 16.05
C ASN A 212 21.79 19.70 16.58
N GLU A 213 21.93 19.06 17.74
CA GLU A 213 20.83 18.34 18.41
C GLU A 213 19.63 19.23 18.71
N LYS A 214 19.86 20.50 19.09
CA LYS A 214 18.76 21.41 19.40
C LYS A 214 17.89 21.67 18.17
N GLU A 215 18.50 21.95 17.03
CA GLU A 215 17.78 22.15 15.77
C GLU A 215 17.07 20.88 15.31
N LEU A 216 17.67 19.71 15.55
CA LEU A 216 17.03 18.43 15.26
C LEU A 216 15.77 18.25 16.12
N LYS A 217 15.83 18.49 17.42
CA LYS A 217 14.67 18.44 18.32
C LYS A 217 13.59 19.45 17.94
N GLU A 218 13.96 20.66 17.53
CA GLU A 218 13.01 21.67 17.03
C GLU A 218 12.31 21.19 15.76
N LYS A 219 13.04 20.60 14.82
CA LYS A 219 12.49 20.02 13.58
C LYS A 219 11.57 18.84 13.85
N ILE A 220 11.93 17.96 14.78
CA ILE A 220 11.09 16.85 15.22
C ILE A 220 9.79 17.39 15.84
N ALA A 221 9.89 18.39 16.73
CA ALA A 221 8.73 19.02 17.34
C ALA A 221 7.79 19.64 16.31
N GLU A 222 8.34 20.33 15.30
CA GLU A 222 7.56 20.89 14.20
C GLU A 222 6.85 19.80 13.38
N ASN A 223 7.53 18.71 13.08
CA ASN A 223 6.96 17.58 12.37
C ASN A 223 5.82 16.91 13.16
N ILE A 224 6.01 16.65 14.46
CA ILE A 224 4.98 16.11 15.33
C ILE A 224 3.78 17.07 15.41
N GLY A 225 4.02 18.35 15.58
CA GLY A 225 2.98 19.38 15.60
C GLY A 225 2.19 19.46 14.30
N SER A 226 2.87 19.36 13.17
CA SER A 226 2.24 19.34 11.84
C SER A 226 1.41 18.06 11.64
N ARG A 227 1.89 16.90 12.09
CA ARG A 227 1.16 15.63 12.05
C ARG A 227 -0.11 15.72 12.90
N LYS A 228 -0.03 16.14 14.16
CA LYS A 228 -1.20 16.34 15.05
C LYS A 228 -2.24 17.28 14.44
N LYS A 229 -1.78 18.38 13.83
CA LYS A 229 -2.68 19.32 13.13
C LYS A 229 -3.37 18.68 11.93
N SER A 230 -2.64 17.91 11.14
CA SER A 230 -3.19 17.21 9.99
C SER A 230 -4.20 16.14 10.39
N GLU A 231 -3.91 15.37 11.47
CA GLU A 231 -4.81 14.38 12.05
C GLU A 231 -6.11 15.02 12.53
N LEU A 232 -6.03 16.14 13.26
CA LEU A 232 -7.21 16.88 13.70
C LEU A 232 -8.03 17.42 12.52
N GLN A 233 -7.38 17.92 11.47
CA GLN A 233 -8.07 18.35 10.25
C GLN A 233 -8.77 17.18 9.56
N SER A 234 -8.14 16.01 9.51
CA SER A 234 -8.73 14.78 8.98
C SER A 234 -9.94 14.34 9.79
N GLU A 235 -9.84 14.41 11.13
CA GLU A 235 -10.96 14.12 12.02
C GLU A 235 -12.16 15.06 11.75
N TYR A 236 -11.91 16.37 11.62
CA TYR A 236 -12.96 17.32 11.26
C TYR A 236 -13.58 17.04 9.91
N ARG A 237 -12.79 16.68 8.89
CA ARG A 237 -13.31 16.29 7.59
C ARG A 237 -14.21 15.06 7.70
N MET A 238 -13.82 14.06 8.50
CA MET A 238 -14.65 12.87 8.73
C MET A 238 -15.94 13.21 9.47
N GLN A 239 -15.90 14.09 10.50
CA GLN A 239 -17.11 14.54 11.20
C GLN A 239 -18.08 15.25 10.25
N VAL A 240 -17.58 16.17 9.42
CA VAL A 240 -18.36 16.87 8.41
C VAL A 240 -18.96 15.89 7.40
N GLY A 241 -18.12 15.02 6.83
CA GLY A 241 -18.53 14.05 5.83
C GLY A 241 -19.60 13.10 6.34
N SER A 242 -19.41 12.54 7.55
CA SER A 242 -20.39 11.64 8.18
C SER A 242 -21.73 12.33 8.44
N GLN A 243 -21.74 13.57 8.91
CA GLN A 243 -22.97 14.31 9.14
C GLN A 243 -23.65 14.71 7.83
N LEU A 244 -22.90 15.16 6.82
CA LEU A 244 -23.44 15.46 5.51
C LEU A 244 -24.07 14.23 4.86
N THR A 245 -23.39 13.09 4.86
CA THR A 245 -23.93 11.85 4.30
C THR A 245 -25.18 11.36 5.06
N GLY A 246 -25.24 11.56 6.38
CA GLY A 246 -26.41 11.21 7.18
C GLY A 246 -27.60 12.17 7.01
N LEU A 247 -27.36 13.46 6.73
CA LEU A 247 -28.40 14.46 6.51
C LEU A 247 -28.93 14.48 5.07
N TYR A 248 -28.10 14.08 4.12
CA TYR A 248 -28.35 14.21 2.68
C TYR A 248 -28.12 12.88 1.96
N ASP A 249 -28.78 11.81 2.41
CA ASP A 249 -28.69 10.47 1.80
C ASP A 249 -29.77 10.19 0.75
N ASP A 250 -30.71 11.10 0.57
CA ASP A 250 -31.93 10.96 -0.26
C ASP A 250 -31.67 11.33 -1.74
N PHE A 251 -30.54 10.88 -2.31
CA PHE A 251 -30.32 10.97 -3.74
C PHE A 251 -29.80 9.67 -4.34
N VAL A 252 -30.14 9.44 -5.61
CA VAL A 252 -29.77 8.21 -6.32
C VAL A 252 -28.34 8.35 -6.85
N LEU A 253 -27.49 7.43 -6.44
CA LEU A 253 -26.12 7.34 -6.97
C LEU A 253 -26.11 6.68 -8.36
N PRO A 254 -25.19 7.10 -9.26
CA PRO A 254 -24.99 6.45 -10.53
C PRO A 254 -24.63 4.96 -10.38
N GLU A 255 -25.38 4.09 -11.07
CA GLU A 255 -25.24 2.62 -10.91
C GLU A 255 -23.86 2.11 -11.36
N GLU A 256 -23.33 2.67 -12.46
CA GLU A 256 -22.05 2.26 -12.99
C GLU A 256 -20.90 2.64 -12.03
N LEU A 257 -20.98 3.79 -11.35
CA LEU A 257 -19.99 4.18 -10.36
C LEU A 257 -20.05 3.29 -9.11
N ILE A 258 -21.25 2.88 -8.68
CA ILE A 258 -21.41 1.89 -7.60
C ILE A 258 -20.75 0.57 -8.00
N LYS A 259 -20.99 0.12 -9.23
CA LYS A 259 -20.41 -1.11 -9.75
C LYS A 259 -18.87 -1.05 -9.78
N LEU A 260 -18.30 0.03 -10.29
CA LEU A 260 -16.85 0.26 -10.28
C LEU A 260 -16.26 0.27 -8.86
N GLY A 261 -16.97 0.87 -7.92
CA GLY A 261 -16.59 0.86 -6.52
C GLY A 261 -16.53 -0.56 -5.93
N LYS A 262 -17.52 -1.39 -6.25
CA LYS A 262 -17.56 -2.80 -5.83
C LYS A 262 -16.46 -3.63 -6.47
N GLU A 263 -16.24 -3.48 -7.78
CA GLU A 263 -15.17 -4.18 -8.50
C GLU A 263 -13.79 -3.85 -7.92
N ARG A 264 -13.57 -2.59 -7.50
CA ARG A 264 -12.32 -2.22 -6.83
C ARG A 264 -12.16 -2.94 -5.49
N VAL A 265 -13.20 -2.99 -4.67
CA VAL A 265 -13.19 -3.70 -3.38
C VAL A 265 -12.92 -5.19 -3.59
N ASP A 266 -13.55 -5.82 -4.57
CA ASP A 266 -13.33 -7.23 -4.88
C ASP A 266 -11.87 -7.49 -5.29
N THR A 267 -11.29 -6.63 -6.13
CA THR A 267 -9.88 -6.73 -6.53
C THR A 267 -8.93 -6.59 -5.33
N GLU A 268 -9.16 -5.61 -4.45
CA GLU A 268 -8.35 -5.40 -3.25
C GLU A 268 -8.41 -6.63 -2.31
N LEU A 269 -9.60 -7.24 -2.16
CA LEU A 269 -9.77 -8.44 -1.33
C LEU A 269 -9.11 -9.69 -1.95
N GLU A 270 -9.17 -9.84 -3.28
CA GLU A 270 -8.48 -10.90 -3.99
C GLU A 270 -6.96 -10.80 -3.83
N GLU A 271 -6.40 -9.59 -3.93
CA GLU A 271 -4.97 -9.34 -3.70
C GLU A 271 -4.56 -9.62 -2.25
N ALA A 272 -5.34 -9.19 -1.27
CA ALA A 272 -5.08 -9.44 0.15
C ALA A 272 -5.17 -10.94 0.49
N SER A 273 -6.12 -11.66 -0.12
CA SER A 273 -6.24 -13.11 0.01
C SER A 273 -5.05 -13.84 -0.59
N ALA A 274 -4.59 -13.42 -1.78
CA ALA A 274 -3.41 -14.01 -2.44
C ALA A 274 -2.13 -13.84 -1.63
N LYS A 275 -2.02 -12.74 -0.86
CA LYS A 275 -0.90 -12.48 0.08
C LYS A 275 -1.06 -13.17 1.44
N LYS A 276 -2.13 -13.94 1.64
CA LYS A 276 -2.50 -14.56 2.94
C LYS A 276 -2.69 -13.55 4.09
N GLU A 277 -3.05 -12.31 3.79
CA GLU A 277 -3.30 -11.24 4.77
C GLU A 277 -4.68 -11.36 5.43
N ILE A 278 -5.62 -12.07 4.79
CA ILE A 278 -6.99 -12.29 5.26
C ILE A 278 -7.43 -13.73 5.05
N THR A 279 -8.28 -14.23 5.93
CA THR A 279 -8.87 -15.57 5.85
C THR A 279 -10.14 -15.56 5.00
N GLU A 280 -10.51 -16.73 4.43
CA GLU A 280 -11.78 -16.88 3.66
C GLU A 280 -13.01 -16.48 4.48
N ALA A 281 -13.02 -16.74 5.78
CA ALA A 281 -14.12 -16.36 6.67
C ALA A 281 -14.28 -14.84 6.83
N GLU A 282 -13.19 -14.10 6.70
CA GLU A 282 -13.18 -12.64 6.82
C GLU A 282 -13.53 -11.94 5.51
N ILE A 283 -13.33 -12.60 4.37
CA ILE A 283 -13.53 -11.99 3.04
C ILE A 283 -14.96 -11.47 2.88
N GLU A 284 -15.96 -12.29 3.19
CA GLU A 284 -17.37 -11.90 2.98
C GLU A 284 -17.77 -10.70 3.87
N LYS A 285 -17.34 -10.70 5.13
CA LYS A 285 -17.57 -9.58 6.03
C LYS A 285 -16.91 -8.30 5.53
N LYS A 286 -15.62 -8.38 5.17
CA LYS A 286 -14.85 -7.25 4.63
C LYS A 286 -15.40 -6.75 3.29
N ARG A 287 -15.96 -7.67 2.47
CA ARG A 287 -16.63 -7.32 1.22
C ARG A 287 -17.85 -6.44 1.45
N GLN A 288 -18.73 -6.82 2.34
CA GLN A 288 -19.93 -6.05 2.65
C GLN A 288 -19.59 -4.67 3.24
N GLU A 289 -18.66 -4.64 4.20
CA GLU A 289 -18.16 -3.38 4.78
C GLU A 289 -17.50 -2.50 3.69
N GLY A 290 -16.71 -3.09 2.80
CA GLY A 290 -16.08 -2.39 1.68
C GLY A 290 -17.07 -1.80 0.68
N TYR A 291 -18.14 -2.54 0.36
CA TYR A 291 -19.20 -2.03 -0.53
C TYR A 291 -19.97 -0.86 0.08
N GLU A 292 -20.25 -0.93 1.37
CA GLU A 292 -20.91 0.18 2.08
C GLU A 292 -20.00 1.41 2.15
N ASN A 293 -18.72 1.21 2.45
CA ASN A 293 -17.72 2.28 2.47
C ASN A 293 -17.56 2.92 1.08
N ALA A 294 -17.44 2.12 0.03
CA ALA A 294 -17.33 2.64 -1.34
C ALA A 294 -18.57 3.46 -1.75
N ARG A 295 -19.76 3.03 -1.30
CA ARG A 295 -21.02 3.77 -1.52
C ARG A 295 -21.05 5.08 -0.72
N MET A 296 -20.58 5.07 0.53
CA MET A 296 -20.47 6.27 1.35
C MET A 296 -19.46 7.27 0.78
N ASP A 297 -18.31 6.79 0.34
CA ASP A 297 -17.28 7.62 -0.28
C ASP A 297 -17.79 8.29 -1.56
N LEU A 298 -18.55 7.54 -2.37
CA LEU A 298 -19.15 8.09 -3.58
C LEU A 298 -20.20 9.16 -3.27
N ARG A 299 -21.02 8.95 -2.23
CA ARG A 299 -21.95 9.98 -1.75
C ARG A 299 -21.22 11.23 -1.29
N MET A 300 -20.20 11.03 -0.45
CA MET A 300 -19.40 12.13 0.08
C MET A 300 -18.74 12.92 -1.03
N LYS A 301 -18.23 12.24 -2.05
CA LYS A 301 -17.65 12.89 -3.23
C LYS A 301 -18.65 13.81 -3.91
N PHE A 302 -19.86 13.35 -4.20
CA PHE A 302 -20.89 14.17 -4.84
C PHE A 302 -21.37 15.34 -3.97
N ILE A 303 -21.39 15.19 -2.65
CA ILE A 303 -21.79 16.26 -1.73
C ILE A 303 -20.71 17.36 -1.61
N LEU A 304 -19.44 17.00 -1.73
CA LEU A 304 -18.30 17.92 -1.51
C LEU A 304 -17.78 18.58 -2.80
N ASP A 305 -18.11 18.02 -4.00
CA ASP A 305 -17.78 18.57 -5.32
C ASP A 305 -18.86 19.60 -5.76
#